data_eb14ed388eff65bc983d26bd6e1cd4d4
#
_entry.id   eb14ed388eff65bc983d26bd6e1cd4d4
#
_cell.length_a   1.000
_cell.length_b   1.000
_cell.length_c   1.000
_cell.angle_alpha   90.00
_cell.angle_beta   90.00
_cell.angle_gamma   90.00
#
_symmetry.space_group_name_H-M   'P 1'
#
loop_
_entity.id
_entity.type
_entity.pdbx_description
1 polymer ?
#
loop_
_entity_poly.entity_id
_entity_poly.type
_entity_poly.pdbx_seq_one_letter_code
_entity_poly.pdbx_strand_id
1 'polypeptide(L)'
;QAQLVRFRTTVGVSFGVARQNPAARLVFLLRSGNRVIVNENVFQADVANDSRLSSVVSFARMEELPLATQAALIYDARAIAGVHGQGLTWTAFLPAADDRPCACLEIHPEGCSHSCKSDYRDLSAMNKVQYNRLVQPLANNCIAKYAASWRMCGNITVNSEQVRDKLAQMVALVTPRQ
;
A
#
# COMPACT_ATOMS: atom_id res chain seq x y z
N GLN A 1 -2.49 16.13 15.16
CA GLN A 1 -2.35 14.71 15.49
C GLN A 1 -3.54 14.18 16.30
N ALA A 2 -3.89 14.81 17.42
CA ALA A 2 -5.03 14.39 18.25
C ALA A 2 -6.34 14.32 17.46
N GLN A 3 -6.57 15.24 16.52
CA GLN A 3 -7.77 15.21 15.67
C GLN A 3 -7.79 14.01 14.73
N LEU A 4 -6.65 13.64 14.13
CA LEU A 4 -6.56 12.48 13.25
C LEU A 4 -6.75 11.17 14.02
N VAL A 5 -6.23 11.07 15.25
CA VAL A 5 -6.48 9.92 16.14
C VAL A 5 -7.96 9.82 16.47
N ARG A 6 -8.62 10.93 16.85
CA ARG A 6 -10.06 10.95 17.12
C ARG A 6 -10.88 10.56 15.90
N PHE A 7 -10.54 11.12 14.73
CA PHE A 7 -11.22 10.79 13.47
C PHE A 7 -11.12 9.29 13.16
N ARG A 8 -9.93 8.69 13.24
CA ARG A 8 -9.73 7.25 13.06
C ARG A 8 -10.56 6.43 14.04
N THR A 9 -10.52 6.77 15.31
CA THR A 9 -11.30 6.07 16.35
C THR A 9 -12.80 6.14 16.03
N THR A 10 -13.29 7.32 15.68
CA THR A 10 -14.71 7.50 15.31
C THR A 10 -15.09 6.66 14.11
N VAL A 11 -14.27 6.66 13.05
CA VAL A 11 -14.50 5.83 11.86
C VAL A 11 -14.49 4.34 12.22
N GLY A 12 -13.52 3.87 13.00
CA GLY A 12 -13.46 2.48 13.44
C GLY A 12 -14.69 2.06 14.23
N VAL A 13 -15.12 2.87 15.19
CA VAL A 13 -16.36 2.62 15.96
C VAL A 13 -17.60 2.61 15.05
N SER A 14 -17.70 3.56 14.12
CA SER A 14 -18.83 3.64 13.18
C SER A 14 -18.96 2.43 12.26
N PHE A 15 -17.83 1.78 11.94
CA PHE A 15 -17.82 0.54 11.16
C PHE A 15 -17.82 -0.74 12.00
N GLY A 16 -17.92 -0.64 13.32
CA GLY A 16 -17.87 -1.79 14.23
C GLY A 16 -16.55 -2.55 14.19
N VAL A 17 -15.46 -1.88 13.77
CA VAL A 17 -14.13 -2.50 13.64
C VAL A 17 -13.46 -2.47 15.00
N ALA A 18 -13.48 -3.61 15.70
CA ALA A 18 -12.61 -3.83 16.85
C ALA A 18 -11.25 -4.36 16.37
N ARG A 19 -10.17 -3.78 16.86
CA ARG A 19 -8.81 -4.29 16.62
C ARG A 19 -8.70 -5.72 17.13
N GLN A 20 -8.51 -6.67 16.24
CA GLN A 20 -8.47 -8.08 16.65
C GLN A 20 -7.06 -8.60 16.90
N ASN A 21 -6.02 -8.07 16.27
CA ASN A 21 -4.66 -8.58 16.54
C ASN A 21 -3.56 -7.66 15.99
N PRO A 22 -2.47 -7.44 16.72
CA PRO A 22 -1.32 -6.66 16.29
C PRO A 22 -0.28 -7.46 15.49
N ALA A 23 -0.64 -8.58 14.89
CA ALA A 23 0.27 -9.23 13.96
C ALA A 23 0.67 -8.23 12.85
N ALA A 24 1.95 -8.21 12.50
CA ALA A 24 2.49 -7.33 11.47
C ALA A 24 1.89 -7.70 10.11
N ARG A 25 0.67 -7.25 9.83
CA ARG A 25 0.01 -7.47 8.54
C ARG A 25 0.36 -6.34 7.58
N LEU A 26 0.76 -6.73 6.38
CA LEU A 26 0.93 -5.84 5.25
C LEU A 26 -0.21 -6.09 4.26
N VAL A 27 -0.95 -5.04 3.91
CA VAL A 27 -1.97 -5.10 2.87
C VAL A 27 -1.40 -4.53 1.58
N PHE A 28 -1.30 -5.36 0.56
CA PHE A 28 -0.90 -4.93 -0.78
C PHE A 28 -2.15 -4.62 -1.61
N LEU A 29 -2.30 -3.36 -1.98
CA LEU A 29 -3.45 -2.88 -2.74
C LEU A 29 -3.24 -3.14 -4.21
N LEU A 30 -4.05 -4.00 -4.77
CA LEU A 30 -4.18 -4.24 -6.19
C LEU A 30 -5.20 -3.26 -6.80
N ARG A 31 -5.20 -3.15 -8.10
CA ARG A 31 -6.10 -2.26 -8.83
C ARG A 31 -6.70 -2.96 -10.04
N SER A 32 -7.96 -2.61 -10.34
CA SER A 32 -8.60 -2.90 -11.61
C SER A 32 -8.53 -1.66 -12.53
N GLY A 33 -8.64 -1.85 -13.82
CA GLY A 33 -8.68 -0.77 -14.82
C GLY A 33 -7.32 -0.10 -15.08
N ASN A 34 -7.03 1.04 -14.48
CA ASN A 34 -5.81 1.81 -14.71
C ASN A 34 -4.74 1.56 -13.66
N ARG A 35 -3.47 1.63 -14.06
CA ARG A 35 -2.31 1.47 -13.17
C ARG A 35 -2.27 0.10 -12.51
N VAL A 36 -2.54 -0.92 -13.31
CA VAL A 36 -2.46 -2.32 -12.88
C VAL A 36 -1.03 -2.84 -12.98
N ILE A 37 -0.74 -3.86 -12.22
CA ILE A 37 0.47 -4.67 -12.34
C ILE A 37 0.18 -5.74 -13.40
N VAL A 38 0.84 -5.67 -14.57
CA VAL A 38 0.54 -6.57 -15.68
C VAL A 38 1.01 -8.01 -15.43
N ASN A 39 2.03 -8.20 -14.63
CA ASN A 39 2.53 -9.51 -14.19
C ASN A 39 2.05 -9.87 -12.76
N GLU A 40 0.83 -9.44 -12.40
CA GLU A 40 0.27 -9.57 -11.06
C GLU A 40 0.28 -11.02 -10.53
N ASN A 41 -0.15 -11.98 -11.36
CA ASN A 41 -0.23 -13.38 -10.94
C ASN A 41 1.16 -13.95 -10.59
N VAL A 42 2.18 -13.61 -11.38
CA VAL A 42 3.57 -14.01 -11.11
C VAL A 42 4.04 -13.38 -9.81
N PHE A 43 3.81 -12.08 -9.64
CA PHE A 43 4.19 -11.36 -8.43
C PHE A 43 3.50 -11.92 -7.18
N GLN A 44 2.20 -12.22 -7.24
CA GLN A 44 1.49 -12.83 -6.11
C GLN A 44 2.03 -14.21 -5.77
N ALA A 45 2.33 -15.05 -6.78
CA ALA A 45 2.94 -16.36 -6.58
C ALA A 45 4.32 -16.25 -5.93
N ASP A 46 5.13 -15.29 -6.38
CA ASP A 46 6.46 -15.04 -5.81
C ASP A 46 6.39 -14.60 -4.33
N VAL A 47 5.41 -13.77 -3.98
CA VAL A 47 5.17 -13.37 -2.58
C VAL A 47 4.67 -14.55 -1.74
N ALA A 48 3.79 -15.39 -2.29
CA ALA A 48 3.28 -16.56 -1.59
C ALA A 48 4.37 -17.62 -1.32
N ASN A 49 5.38 -17.69 -2.17
CA ASN A 49 6.52 -18.59 -2.03
C ASN A 49 7.67 -17.99 -1.19
N ASP A 50 7.62 -16.73 -0.82
CA ASP A 50 8.64 -16.08 0.01
C ASP A 50 8.30 -16.27 1.50
N SER A 51 9.10 -17.07 2.20
CA SER A 51 8.88 -17.38 3.62
C SER A 51 8.84 -16.16 4.55
N ARG A 52 9.42 -15.04 4.13
CA ARG A 52 9.40 -13.77 4.87
C ARG A 52 8.04 -13.06 4.75
N LEU A 53 7.24 -13.38 3.72
CA LEU A 53 6.07 -12.61 3.31
C LEU A 53 4.77 -13.41 3.31
N SER A 54 4.83 -14.71 3.03
CA SER A 54 3.66 -15.56 2.76
C SER A 54 2.60 -15.57 3.86
N SER A 55 3.01 -15.44 5.13
CA SER A 55 2.07 -15.42 6.27
C SER A 55 1.61 -14.03 6.70
N VAL A 56 2.23 -12.98 6.18
CA VAL A 56 2.00 -11.60 6.66
C VAL A 56 1.50 -10.63 5.59
N VAL A 57 1.66 -10.96 4.30
CA VAL A 57 1.15 -10.13 3.19
C VAL A 57 -0.20 -10.67 2.73
N SER A 58 -1.16 -9.78 2.62
CA SER A 58 -2.44 -10.05 1.97
C SER A 58 -2.65 -9.09 0.80
N PHE A 59 -3.26 -9.58 -0.27
CA PHE A 59 -3.61 -8.78 -1.43
C PHE A 59 -5.09 -8.41 -1.40
N ALA A 60 -5.43 -7.17 -1.76
CA ALA A 60 -6.80 -6.71 -1.78
C ALA A 60 -7.07 -5.73 -2.93
N ARG A 61 -8.18 -5.91 -3.63
CA ARG A 61 -8.79 -4.89 -4.50
C ARG A 61 -9.84 -4.15 -3.70
N MET A 62 -9.49 -2.96 -3.24
CA MET A 62 -10.36 -2.20 -2.34
C MET A 62 -11.70 -1.85 -3.00
N GLU A 63 -11.71 -1.58 -4.29
CA GLU A 63 -12.91 -1.28 -5.08
C GLU A 63 -13.93 -2.42 -5.14
N GLU A 64 -13.51 -3.65 -4.87
CA GLU A 64 -14.37 -4.84 -4.85
C GLU A 64 -14.94 -5.14 -3.47
N LEU A 65 -14.52 -4.40 -2.44
CA LEU A 65 -14.87 -4.65 -1.05
C LEU A 65 -15.85 -3.60 -0.51
N PRO A 66 -16.81 -4.00 0.31
CA PRO A 66 -17.62 -3.05 1.09
C PRO A 66 -16.72 -2.17 1.96
N LEU A 67 -17.11 -0.91 2.16
CA LEU A 67 -16.30 0.07 2.90
C LEU A 67 -15.94 -0.39 4.33
N ALA A 68 -16.85 -1.08 5.00
CA ALA A 68 -16.59 -1.65 6.33
C ALA A 68 -15.47 -2.70 6.29
N THR A 69 -15.45 -3.54 5.25
CA THR A 69 -14.38 -4.54 5.05
C THR A 69 -13.05 -3.87 4.73
N GLN A 70 -13.06 -2.83 3.88
CA GLN A 70 -11.85 -2.03 3.62
C GLN A 70 -11.29 -1.44 4.91
N ALA A 71 -12.15 -0.84 5.73
CA ALA A 71 -11.76 -0.27 7.01
C ALA A 71 -11.17 -1.35 7.94
N ALA A 72 -11.81 -2.51 8.07
CA ALA A 72 -11.33 -3.60 8.90
C ALA A 72 -9.94 -4.08 8.49
N LEU A 73 -9.71 -4.29 7.19
CA LEU A 73 -8.39 -4.68 6.67
C LEU A 73 -7.30 -3.70 7.07
N ILE A 74 -7.56 -2.40 6.94
CA ILE A 74 -6.57 -1.37 7.24
C ILE A 74 -6.36 -1.18 8.75
N TYR A 75 -7.41 -1.31 9.54
CA TYR A 75 -7.29 -1.22 11.00
C TYR A 75 -6.39 -2.31 11.60
N ASP A 76 -6.37 -3.49 11.00
CA ASP A 76 -5.51 -4.60 11.40
C ASP A 76 -4.11 -4.54 10.75
N ALA A 77 -3.93 -3.69 9.74
CA ALA A 77 -2.66 -3.57 9.04
C ALA A 77 -1.66 -2.70 9.81
N ARG A 78 -0.38 -3.02 9.65
CA ARG A 78 0.76 -2.19 10.06
C ARG A 78 1.49 -1.59 8.88
N ALA A 79 1.30 -2.17 7.70
CA ALA A 79 1.86 -1.65 6.48
C ALA A 79 0.85 -1.72 5.34
N ILE A 80 0.96 -0.78 4.43
CA ILE A 80 0.20 -0.71 3.19
C ILE A 80 1.16 -0.53 2.03
N ALA A 81 0.93 -1.24 0.94
CA ALA A 81 1.71 -1.11 -0.28
C ALA A 81 0.78 -1.06 -1.48
N GLY A 82 1.21 -0.43 -2.56
CA GLY A 82 0.44 -0.44 -3.81
C GLY A 82 0.97 0.54 -4.84
N VAL A 83 0.43 0.43 -6.05
CA VAL A 83 0.73 1.38 -7.13
C VAL A 83 0.09 2.73 -6.80
N HIS A 84 0.82 3.81 -7.11
CA HIS A 84 0.34 5.19 -6.92
C HIS A 84 -1.14 5.36 -7.29
N GLY A 85 -1.93 5.86 -6.36
CA GLY A 85 -3.36 6.08 -6.57
C GLY A 85 -4.18 6.16 -5.28
N GLN A 86 -5.46 6.50 -5.43
CA GLN A 86 -6.37 6.81 -4.31
C GLN A 86 -6.43 5.75 -3.21
N GLY A 87 -6.23 4.47 -3.53
CA GLY A 87 -6.16 3.42 -2.51
C GLY A 87 -5.14 3.70 -1.41
N LEU A 88 -4.05 4.41 -1.71
CA LEU A 88 -3.04 4.77 -0.71
C LEU A 88 -3.51 5.86 0.27
N THR A 89 -4.66 6.50 0.07
CA THR A 89 -5.26 7.38 1.10
C THR A 89 -5.58 6.64 2.39
N TRP A 90 -5.76 5.31 2.33
CA TRP A 90 -5.92 4.47 3.51
C TRP A 90 -4.71 4.53 4.46
N THR A 91 -3.56 5.03 4.02
CA THR A 91 -2.41 5.33 4.90
C THR A 91 -2.80 6.24 6.07
N ALA A 92 -3.77 7.13 5.90
CA ALA A 92 -4.28 7.98 6.97
C ALA A 92 -4.92 7.20 8.12
N PHE A 93 -5.35 5.97 7.86
CA PHE A 93 -6.06 5.12 8.83
C PHE A 93 -5.17 4.05 9.47
N LEU A 94 -3.91 3.92 9.01
CA LEU A 94 -2.96 3.02 9.66
C LEU A 94 -2.81 3.38 11.14
N PRO A 95 -2.78 2.37 12.02
CA PRO A 95 -2.79 2.60 13.46
C PRO A 95 -1.39 2.97 14.00
N ALA A 96 -0.77 3.97 13.40
CA ALA A 96 0.53 4.46 13.87
C ALA A 96 0.41 5.01 15.28
N ALA A 97 1.24 4.49 16.16
CA ALA A 97 1.43 4.95 17.53
C ALA A 97 2.93 5.08 17.79
N ASP A 98 3.31 5.82 18.81
CA ASP A 98 4.72 6.11 19.08
C ASP A 98 5.55 4.85 19.37
N ASP A 99 4.90 3.82 19.93
CA ASP A 99 5.50 2.51 20.27
C ASP A 99 5.44 1.49 19.15
N ARG A 100 4.70 1.79 18.06
CA ARG A 100 4.45 0.82 16.98
C ARG A 100 4.49 1.50 15.61
N PRO A 101 5.60 1.39 14.90
CA PRO A 101 5.74 1.98 13.58
C PRO A 101 4.73 1.36 12.59
N CYS A 102 4.29 2.18 11.65
CA CYS A 102 3.58 1.76 10.47
C CYS A 102 4.36 2.19 9.23
N ALA A 103 4.13 1.52 8.11
CA ALA A 103 4.84 1.80 6.87
C ALA A 103 3.90 1.88 5.66
N CYS A 104 4.27 2.72 4.69
CA CYS A 104 3.62 2.82 3.39
C CYS A 104 4.67 2.63 2.29
N LEU A 105 4.37 1.80 1.30
CA LEU A 105 5.14 1.69 0.07
C LEU A 105 4.28 2.16 -1.11
N GLU A 106 4.73 3.20 -1.73
CA GLU A 106 4.16 3.72 -2.96
C GLU A 106 5.01 3.29 -4.16
N ILE A 107 4.42 2.51 -5.07
CA ILE A 107 5.06 2.07 -6.31
C ILE A 107 4.68 3.04 -7.41
N HIS A 108 5.68 3.73 -7.96
CA HIS A 108 5.51 4.69 -9.04
C HIS A 108 5.83 4.06 -10.40
N PRO A 109 5.04 4.33 -11.43
CA PRO A 109 5.46 4.07 -12.79
C PRO A 109 6.65 4.95 -13.16
N GLU A 110 7.58 4.40 -13.94
CA GLU A 110 8.70 5.14 -14.49
C GLU A 110 8.21 6.35 -15.31
N GLY A 111 8.98 7.43 -15.31
CA GLY A 111 8.60 8.67 -16.02
C GLY A 111 7.59 9.56 -15.30
N CYS A 112 7.09 9.16 -14.15
CA CYS A 112 6.14 9.94 -13.34
C CYS A 112 6.81 11.05 -12.50
N SER A 113 7.93 11.62 -12.94
CA SER A 113 8.81 12.44 -12.09
C SER A 113 8.24 13.80 -11.65
N HIS A 114 7.41 14.44 -12.48
CA HIS A 114 6.94 15.82 -12.20
C HIS A 114 5.44 15.93 -11.87
N SER A 115 4.63 14.95 -12.22
CA SER A 115 3.19 14.99 -12.03
C SER A 115 2.69 14.08 -10.90
N CYS A 116 3.52 13.20 -10.39
CA CYS A 116 3.26 12.44 -9.18
C CYS A 116 3.72 13.24 -7.98
N LYS A 117 2.81 14.06 -7.47
CA LYS A 117 3.04 14.78 -6.22
C LYS A 117 3.24 13.79 -5.08
N SER A 118 3.97 14.22 -4.08
CA SER A 118 4.27 13.46 -2.87
C SER A 118 3.10 13.41 -1.88
N ASP A 119 1.88 13.39 -2.39
CA ASP A 119 0.67 13.49 -1.55
C ASP A 119 0.65 12.39 -0.46
N TYR A 120 1.07 11.18 -0.82
CA TYR A 120 1.11 10.07 0.16
C TYR A 120 2.33 10.13 1.08
N ARG A 121 3.43 10.75 0.67
CA ARG A 121 4.56 11.05 1.56
C ARG A 121 4.12 12.02 2.64
N ASP A 122 3.44 13.09 2.26
CA ASP A 122 3.00 14.13 3.18
C ASP A 122 1.91 13.59 4.11
N LEU A 123 0.96 12.80 3.58
CA LEU A 123 -0.04 12.07 4.37
C LEU A 123 0.60 11.11 5.37
N SER A 124 1.63 10.38 4.95
CA SER A 124 2.39 9.47 5.81
C SER A 124 3.10 10.22 6.93
N ALA A 125 3.74 11.35 6.61
CA ALA A 125 4.43 12.19 7.60
C ALA A 125 3.45 12.74 8.64
N MET A 126 2.28 13.21 8.24
CA MET A 126 1.22 13.69 9.14
C MET A 126 0.76 12.59 10.10
N ASN A 127 0.83 11.34 9.68
CA ASN A 127 0.35 10.18 10.44
C ASN A 127 1.48 9.38 11.11
N LYS A 128 2.72 9.85 11.08
CA LYS A 128 3.92 9.15 11.59
C LYS A 128 4.10 7.76 10.95
N VAL A 129 3.69 7.59 9.71
CA VAL A 129 3.90 6.37 8.93
C VAL A 129 5.20 6.52 8.16
N GLN A 130 6.06 5.51 8.21
CA GLN A 130 7.28 5.51 7.40
C GLN A 130 6.94 5.37 5.93
N TYR A 131 7.21 6.39 5.15
CA TYR A 131 6.98 6.39 3.72
C TYR A 131 8.18 5.81 2.95
N ASN A 132 7.87 4.93 2.00
CA ASN A 132 8.82 4.37 1.06
C ASN A 132 8.30 4.57 -0.36
N ARG A 133 9.23 4.80 -1.29
CA ARG A 133 8.93 4.92 -2.71
C ARG A 133 9.75 3.92 -3.51
N LEU A 134 9.14 3.31 -4.51
CA LEU A 134 9.79 2.43 -5.46
C LEU A 134 9.32 2.79 -6.87
N VAL A 135 10.27 2.88 -7.82
CA VAL A 135 9.94 3.13 -9.22
C VAL A 135 9.99 1.81 -9.98
N GLN A 136 8.97 1.55 -10.79
CA GLN A 136 8.89 0.34 -11.62
C GLN A 136 8.65 0.71 -13.08
N PRO A 137 9.18 -0.06 -14.04
CA PRO A 137 9.03 0.22 -15.45
C PRO A 137 7.57 0.19 -15.88
N LEU A 138 7.25 1.06 -16.85
CA LEU A 138 5.96 1.01 -17.52
C LEU A 138 5.84 -0.29 -18.34
N ALA A 139 4.65 -0.87 -18.34
CA ALA A 139 4.36 -2.00 -19.22
C ALA A 139 4.37 -1.56 -20.70
N ASN A 140 4.92 -2.41 -21.55
CA ASN A 140 5.13 -2.11 -22.98
C ASN A 140 3.87 -1.68 -23.76
N ASN A 141 2.69 -2.07 -23.29
CA ASN A 141 1.42 -1.68 -23.90
C ASN A 141 0.98 -0.24 -23.61
N CYS A 142 1.75 0.49 -22.79
CA CYS A 142 1.43 1.84 -22.35
C CYS A 142 2.15 2.96 -23.11
N ILE A 143 3.21 2.67 -23.83
CA ILE A 143 4.24 3.65 -24.21
C ILE A 143 3.82 4.56 -25.36
N ALA A 144 3.01 4.12 -26.32
CA ALA A 144 2.89 4.83 -27.59
C ALA A 144 1.77 5.87 -27.66
N LYS A 145 0.68 5.69 -26.96
CA LYS A 145 -0.54 6.49 -27.20
C LYS A 145 -0.80 7.59 -26.17
N TYR A 146 -0.16 7.54 -25.01
CA TYR A 146 -0.52 8.37 -23.87
C TYR A 146 0.67 8.96 -23.10
N ALA A 147 1.81 9.14 -23.76
CA ALA A 147 3.02 9.71 -23.16
C ALA A 147 2.81 11.07 -22.46
N ALA A 148 1.73 11.80 -22.83
CA ALA A 148 1.35 13.06 -22.20
C ALA A 148 0.45 12.89 -20.97
N SER A 149 -0.08 11.70 -20.69
CA SER A 149 -0.99 11.46 -19.56
C SER A 149 -0.79 10.10 -18.90
N TRP A 150 0.26 10.00 -18.10
CA TRP A 150 0.50 8.82 -17.23
C TRP A 150 -0.74 8.45 -16.38
N ARG A 151 -1.64 9.41 -16.12
CA ARG A 151 -2.90 9.18 -15.38
C ARG A 151 -3.83 8.21 -16.12
N MET A 152 -3.75 8.16 -17.42
CA MET A 152 -4.58 7.29 -18.27
C MET A 152 -3.93 5.92 -18.49
N CYS A 153 -2.60 5.83 -18.40
CA CYS A 153 -1.86 4.63 -18.68
C CYS A 153 -0.61 4.57 -17.79
N GLY A 154 -0.76 4.04 -16.62
CA GLY A 154 0.34 3.82 -15.69
C GLY A 154 0.50 2.36 -15.30
N ASN A 155 0.08 1.44 -16.18
CA ASN A 155 0.31 0.02 -15.98
C ASN A 155 1.79 -0.26 -15.89
N ILE A 156 2.19 -1.07 -14.93
CA ILE A 156 3.60 -1.37 -14.63
C ILE A 156 3.87 -2.86 -14.72
N THR A 157 5.12 -3.18 -15.01
CA THR A 157 5.67 -4.52 -14.80
C THR A 157 6.53 -4.48 -13.55
N VAL A 158 6.17 -5.20 -12.50
CA VAL A 158 6.96 -5.19 -11.28
C VAL A 158 8.15 -6.15 -11.39
N ASN A 159 9.32 -5.69 -10.93
CA ASN A 159 10.41 -6.58 -10.58
C ASN A 159 10.08 -7.23 -9.24
N SER A 160 9.65 -8.50 -9.28
CA SER A 160 9.17 -9.23 -8.11
C SER A 160 10.20 -9.28 -6.99
N GLU A 161 11.47 -9.49 -7.30
CA GLU A 161 12.55 -9.56 -6.31
C GLU A 161 12.68 -8.22 -5.57
N GLN A 162 12.81 -7.12 -6.32
CA GLN A 162 12.95 -5.78 -5.76
C GLN A 162 11.76 -5.39 -4.88
N VAL A 163 10.54 -5.71 -5.32
CA VAL A 163 9.33 -5.39 -4.56
C VAL A 163 9.25 -6.27 -3.30
N ARG A 164 9.51 -7.58 -3.39
CA ARG A 164 9.52 -8.50 -2.24
C ARG A 164 10.54 -8.09 -1.18
N ASP A 165 11.74 -7.71 -1.58
CA ASP A 165 12.76 -7.25 -0.64
C ASP A 165 12.32 -5.97 0.08
N LYS A 166 11.66 -5.06 -0.62
CA LYS A 166 11.12 -3.86 0.00
C LYS A 166 9.97 -4.17 0.97
N LEU A 167 9.08 -5.09 0.61
CA LEU A 167 8.02 -5.56 1.50
C LEU A 167 8.60 -6.24 2.75
N ALA A 168 9.63 -7.08 2.60
CA ALA A 168 10.29 -7.75 3.72
C ALA A 168 10.96 -6.74 4.69
N GLN A 169 11.59 -5.68 4.16
CA GLN A 169 12.12 -4.59 4.98
C GLN A 169 11.02 -3.89 5.76
N MET A 170 9.85 -3.65 5.14
CA MET A 170 8.71 -3.03 5.82
C MET A 170 8.14 -3.95 6.90
N VAL A 171 7.98 -5.23 6.62
CA VAL A 171 7.52 -6.23 7.61
C VAL A 171 8.46 -6.26 8.81
N ALA A 172 9.77 -6.33 8.59
CA ALA A 172 10.76 -6.31 9.66
C ALA A 172 10.69 -5.03 10.51
N LEU A 173 10.42 -3.88 9.88
CA LEU A 173 10.26 -2.60 10.58
C LEU A 173 9.05 -2.59 11.50
N VAL A 174 7.91 -3.11 11.03
CA VAL A 174 6.62 -3.01 11.75
C VAL A 174 6.36 -4.19 12.69
N THR A 175 7.20 -5.22 12.65
CA THR A 175 7.18 -6.35 13.57
C THR A 175 7.78 -5.92 14.91
N PRO A 176 7.09 -6.13 16.04
CA PRO A 176 7.66 -5.84 17.36
C PRO A 176 8.97 -6.59 17.56
N ARG A 177 10.00 -5.92 18.06
CA ARG A 177 11.21 -6.60 18.54
C ARG A 177 10.82 -7.32 19.84
N GLN A 178 11.07 -8.61 19.85
CA GLN A 178 10.93 -9.43 21.06
C GLN A 178 11.94 -9.03 22.11
#